data_2a555da7a5219a8892b4a8577aa4afd9
#
_entry.id   2a555da7a5219a8892b4a8577aa4afd9
#
_cell.length_a   1.000
_cell.length_b   1.000
_cell.length_c   1.000
_cell.angle_alpha   90.00
_cell.angle_beta   90.00
_cell.angle_gamma   90.00
#
_symmetry.space_group_name_H-M   'P 1'
#
loop_
_entity.id
_entity.type
_entity.pdbx_description
1 polymer ?
#
loop_
_entity_poly.entity_id
_entity_poly.type
_entity_poly.pdbx_seq_one_letter_code
_entity_poly.pdbx_strand_id
1 'polypeptide(L)'
;MAGQFQAAGFRALAVTGGTDRELRERIPGLLARREITAVFTCDLYNEGVDLPDVDTLLLLRPTQSPVLFQQQIGRGLRLAQDKTSCLVLDFVGRHREEFRFDRLLQTLTGPAKRQLIAEAEAGFPILPSGCLMQF
;
A
#
# COMPACT_ATOMS: atom_id res chain seq x y z
N MET A 1 14.35 7.93 -2.98
CA MET A 1 13.90 6.57 -3.33
C MET A 1 13.65 6.37 -4.82
N ALA A 2 12.81 7.14 -5.50
CA ALA A 2 12.61 6.98 -6.95
C ALA A 2 13.94 6.95 -7.73
N GLY A 3 14.87 7.85 -7.44
CA GLY A 3 16.21 7.87 -8.07
C GLY A 3 17.04 6.62 -7.81
N GLN A 4 16.89 5.95 -6.66
CA GLN A 4 17.57 4.68 -6.38
C GLN A 4 17.00 3.55 -7.23
N PHE A 5 15.68 3.53 -7.42
CA PHE A 5 15.04 2.57 -8.32
C PHE A 5 15.44 2.81 -9.78
N GLN A 6 15.52 4.08 -10.20
CA GLN A 6 16.01 4.43 -11.55
C GLN A 6 17.47 4.00 -11.74
N ALA A 7 18.33 4.22 -10.75
CA ALA A 7 19.71 3.75 -10.78
C ALA A 7 19.84 2.22 -10.84
N ALA A 8 18.87 1.50 -10.30
CA ALA A 8 18.76 0.04 -10.39
C ALA A 8 18.06 -0.45 -11.68
N GLY A 9 17.79 0.44 -12.63
CA GLY A 9 17.20 0.09 -13.93
C GLY A 9 15.67 0.04 -13.97
N PHE A 10 14.98 0.39 -12.88
CA PHE A 10 13.52 0.44 -12.86
C PHE A 10 12.98 1.79 -13.35
N ARG A 11 11.94 1.76 -14.15
CA ARG A 11 11.24 2.97 -14.61
C ARG A 11 10.32 3.48 -13.51
N ALA A 12 10.83 4.36 -12.66
CA ALA A 12 10.14 4.87 -11.48
C ALA A 12 9.91 6.38 -11.58
N LEU A 13 8.77 6.86 -11.08
CA LEU A 13 8.43 8.27 -10.97
C LEU A 13 8.21 8.66 -9.51
N ALA A 14 8.60 9.88 -9.15
CA ALA A 14 8.21 10.51 -7.90
C ALA A 14 7.07 11.51 -8.17
N VAL A 15 6.04 11.45 -7.35
CA VAL A 15 4.87 12.34 -7.43
C VAL A 15 4.68 13.02 -6.08
N THR A 16 4.70 14.33 -6.10
CA THR A 16 4.56 15.19 -4.92
C THR A 16 3.47 16.23 -5.15
N GLY A 17 3.12 17.01 -4.13
CA GLY A 17 2.17 18.11 -4.27
C GLY A 17 2.56 19.15 -5.35
N GLY A 18 3.88 19.29 -5.62
CA GLY A 18 4.39 20.16 -6.69
C GLY A 18 4.45 19.53 -8.08
N THR A 19 4.06 18.26 -8.23
CA THR A 19 4.06 17.60 -9.55
C THR A 19 2.95 18.18 -10.41
N ASP A 20 3.27 18.45 -11.67
CA ASP A 20 2.33 18.99 -12.65
C ASP A 20 1.06 18.13 -12.77
N ARG A 21 -0.08 18.78 -12.89
CA ARG A 21 -1.38 18.13 -12.96
C ARG A 21 -1.49 17.21 -14.19
N GLU A 22 -1.03 17.66 -15.33
CA GLU A 22 -1.07 16.88 -16.57
C GLU A 22 -0.27 15.57 -16.43
N LEU A 23 0.91 15.64 -15.80
CA LEU A 23 1.70 14.44 -15.52
C LEU A 23 0.95 13.49 -14.58
N ARG A 24 0.31 14.01 -13.51
CA ARG A 24 -0.46 13.19 -12.56
C ARG A 24 -1.61 12.46 -13.26
N GLU A 25 -2.33 13.13 -14.14
CA GLU A 25 -3.44 12.55 -14.92
C GLU A 25 -2.98 11.46 -15.90
N ARG A 26 -1.72 11.49 -16.34
CA ARG A 26 -1.13 10.49 -17.25
C ARG A 26 -0.60 9.24 -16.54
N ILE A 27 -0.28 9.33 -15.26
CA ILE A 27 0.35 8.22 -14.48
C ILE A 27 -0.44 6.92 -14.54
N PRO A 28 -1.78 6.89 -14.34
CA PRO A 28 -2.55 5.65 -14.44
C PRO A 28 -2.33 4.94 -15.77
N GLY A 29 -2.39 5.69 -16.88
CA GLY A 29 -2.14 5.13 -18.20
C GLY A 29 -0.70 4.63 -18.42
N LEU A 30 0.29 5.31 -17.84
CA LEU A 30 1.69 4.87 -17.91
C LEU A 30 1.91 3.56 -17.13
N LEU A 31 1.26 3.39 -15.98
CA LEU A 31 1.30 2.15 -15.20
C LEU A 31 0.57 1.01 -15.94
N ALA A 32 -0.65 1.24 -16.42
CA ALA A 32 -1.44 0.25 -17.13
C ALA A 32 -0.71 -0.27 -18.38
N ARG A 33 -0.04 0.60 -19.13
CA ARG A 33 0.78 0.22 -20.29
C ARG A 33 2.18 -0.29 -19.92
N ARG A 34 2.49 -0.39 -18.64
CA ARG A 34 3.80 -0.79 -18.12
C ARG A 34 4.97 0.07 -18.66
N GLU A 35 4.69 1.32 -19.03
CA GLU A 35 5.72 2.31 -19.41
C GLU A 35 6.53 2.76 -18.19
N ILE A 36 5.91 2.73 -17.01
CA ILE A 36 6.57 2.86 -15.71
C ILE A 36 6.26 1.65 -14.83
N THR A 37 7.20 1.32 -13.96
CA THR A 37 7.10 0.15 -13.07
C THR A 37 6.68 0.54 -11.66
N ALA A 38 7.05 1.74 -11.21
CA ALA A 38 6.78 2.19 -9.85
C ALA A 38 6.49 3.69 -9.79
N VAL A 39 5.59 4.05 -8.88
CA VAL A 39 5.29 5.44 -8.53
C VAL A 39 5.51 5.64 -7.04
N PHE A 40 6.35 6.59 -6.69
CA PHE A 40 6.61 7.00 -5.31
C PHE A 40 5.79 8.23 -4.98
N THR A 41 4.97 8.16 -3.96
CA THR A 41 4.15 9.29 -3.51
C THR A 41 4.52 9.67 -2.09
N CYS A 42 4.43 10.96 -1.77
CA CYS A 42 4.59 11.47 -0.42
C CYS A 42 3.40 12.38 -0.11
N ASP A 43 2.65 12.03 0.94
CA ASP A 43 1.52 12.80 1.49
C ASP A 43 0.41 13.18 0.47
N LEU A 44 0.33 12.50 -0.67
CA LEU A 44 -0.67 12.70 -1.73
C LEU A 44 -2.03 12.05 -1.39
N TYR A 45 -2.39 11.99 -0.09
CA TYR A 45 -3.62 11.32 0.35
C TYR A 45 -4.90 12.05 -0.08
N ASN A 46 -4.81 13.36 -0.37
CA ASN A 46 -5.95 14.21 -0.66
C ASN A 46 -6.17 14.45 -2.16
N GLU A 47 -5.28 13.99 -3.03
CA GLU A 47 -5.28 14.40 -4.44
C GLU A 47 -5.65 13.26 -5.41
N GLY A 48 -6.68 12.50 -5.11
CA GLY A 48 -7.50 11.81 -6.11
C GLY A 48 -6.83 10.99 -7.22
N VAL A 49 -5.55 10.60 -7.09
CA VAL A 49 -4.92 9.73 -8.09
C VAL A 49 -5.51 8.34 -7.97
N ASP A 50 -6.30 7.96 -8.94
CA ASP A 50 -6.89 6.63 -9.05
C ASP A 50 -5.95 5.70 -9.80
N LEU A 51 -5.48 4.64 -9.14
CA LEU A 51 -4.52 3.67 -9.68
C LEU A 51 -5.09 2.24 -9.55
N PRO A 52 -6.12 1.86 -10.29
CA PRO A 52 -6.75 0.55 -10.17
C PRO A 52 -5.80 -0.60 -10.55
N ASP A 53 -4.90 -0.39 -11.50
CA ASP A 53 -3.97 -1.39 -12.02
C ASP A 53 -2.77 -1.68 -11.09
N VAL A 54 -2.66 -0.99 -9.95
CA VAL A 54 -1.59 -1.25 -8.99
C VAL A 54 -1.86 -2.58 -8.28
N ASP A 55 -0.95 -3.52 -8.44
CA ASP A 55 -0.97 -4.86 -7.85
C ASP A 55 -0.04 -5.01 -6.63
N THR A 56 0.81 -4.02 -6.39
CA THR A 56 1.79 -4.04 -5.29
C THR A 56 1.87 -2.68 -4.61
N LEU A 57 1.75 -2.66 -3.30
CA LEU A 57 1.91 -1.49 -2.45
C LEU A 57 3.15 -1.65 -1.57
N LEU A 58 4.02 -0.65 -1.58
CA LEU A 58 5.18 -0.56 -0.69
C LEU A 58 4.92 0.56 0.33
N LEU A 59 4.63 0.20 1.58
CA LEU A 59 4.44 1.15 2.68
C LEU A 59 5.80 1.44 3.33
N LEU A 60 6.52 2.42 2.78
CA LEU A 60 7.88 2.76 3.17
C LEU A 60 7.95 3.71 4.38
N ARG A 61 6.81 4.26 4.79
CA ARG A 61 6.66 5.12 5.96
C ARG A 61 5.56 4.56 6.83
N PRO A 62 5.90 3.99 8.00
CA PRO A 62 4.90 3.45 8.92
C PRO A 62 3.97 4.57 9.40
N THR A 63 2.69 4.26 9.50
CA THR A 63 1.68 5.15 10.07
C THR A 63 1.02 4.51 11.27
N GLN A 64 0.77 5.30 12.32
CA GLN A 64 -0.03 4.88 13.47
C GLN A 64 -1.52 5.22 13.31
N SER A 65 -1.87 5.92 12.24
CA SER A 65 -3.26 6.28 11.96
C SER A 65 -3.96 5.15 11.21
N PRO A 66 -4.96 4.51 11.81
CA PRO A 66 -5.76 3.48 11.14
C PRO A 66 -6.44 4.00 9.87
N VAL A 67 -6.90 5.26 9.90
CA VAL A 67 -7.55 5.90 8.74
C VAL A 67 -6.59 6.05 7.58
N LEU A 68 -5.36 6.53 7.83
CA LEU A 68 -4.35 6.65 6.78
C LEU A 68 -3.95 5.28 6.24
N PHE A 69 -3.80 4.28 7.11
CA PHE A 69 -3.50 2.91 6.69
C PHE A 69 -4.58 2.34 5.77
N GLN A 70 -5.86 2.46 6.15
CA GLN A 70 -6.97 2.04 5.30
C GLN A 70 -7.00 2.77 3.95
N GLN A 71 -6.73 4.07 3.95
CA GLN A 71 -6.66 4.86 2.71
C GLN A 71 -5.52 4.40 1.79
N GLN A 72 -4.35 4.06 2.38
CA GLN A 72 -3.21 3.54 1.63
C GLN A 72 -3.54 2.19 0.99
N ILE A 73 -4.02 1.24 1.79
CA ILE A 73 -4.37 -0.10 1.30
C ILE A 73 -5.54 -0.03 0.32
N GLY A 74 -6.55 0.78 0.59
CA GLY A 74 -7.73 0.94 -0.26
C GLY A 74 -7.41 1.36 -1.70
N ARG A 75 -6.26 2.00 -1.93
CA ARG A 75 -5.78 2.31 -3.29
C ARG A 75 -5.39 1.05 -4.07
N GLY A 76 -4.74 0.10 -3.41
CA GLY A 76 -4.36 -1.17 -4.02
C GLY A 76 -5.48 -2.20 -4.07
N LEU A 77 -6.54 -2.04 -3.28
CA LEU A 77 -7.68 -2.98 -3.27
C LEU A 77 -8.74 -2.64 -4.34
N ARG A 78 -8.52 -1.66 -5.18
CA ARG A 78 -9.43 -1.36 -6.29
C ARG A 78 -9.44 -2.49 -7.30
N LEU A 79 -10.63 -2.78 -7.79
CA LEU A 79 -10.80 -3.79 -8.82
C LEU A 79 -10.31 -3.24 -10.17
N ALA A 80 -9.53 -4.05 -10.87
CA ALA A 80 -9.12 -3.81 -12.25
C ALA A 80 -9.25 -5.11 -13.04
N GLN A 81 -9.34 -4.99 -14.35
CA GLN A 81 -9.35 -6.14 -15.23
C GLN A 81 -8.03 -6.92 -15.06
N ASP A 82 -8.11 -8.24 -14.95
CA ASP A 82 -6.98 -9.16 -14.77
C ASP A 82 -6.23 -9.03 -13.42
N LYS A 83 -6.70 -8.19 -12.49
CA LYS A 83 -6.14 -8.06 -11.16
C LYS A 83 -6.89 -8.95 -10.17
N THR A 84 -6.24 -10.01 -9.71
CA THR A 84 -6.80 -11.00 -8.78
C THR A 84 -6.42 -10.73 -7.33
N SER A 85 -5.33 -9.98 -7.09
CA SER A 85 -4.80 -9.72 -5.75
C SER A 85 -4.01 -8.40 -5.71
N CYS A 86 -3.72 -7.94 -4.51
CA CYS A 86 -2.75 -6.86 -4.26
C CYS A 86 -1.78 -7.30 -3.17
N LEU A 87 -0.49 -7.25 -3.48
CA LEU A 87 0.57 -7.49 -2.52
C LEU A 87 0.83 -6.20 -1.73
N VAL A 88 0.79 -6.29 -0.40
CA VAL A 88 1.14 -5.17 0.48
C VAL A 88 2.39 -5.51 1.26
N LEU A 89 3.46 -4.74 1.04
CA LEU A 89 4.72 -4.84 1.77
C LEU A 89 4.83 -3.64 2.71
N ASP A 90 4.69 -3.88 4.01
CA ASP A 90 4.83 -2.86 5.04
C ASP A 90 6.22 -2.94 5.67
N PHE A 91 7.01 -1.87 5.52
CA PHE A 91 8.38 -1.77 6.03
C PHE A 91 8.38 -1.14 7.42
N VAL A 92 8.21 -1.96 8.44
CA VAL A 92 8.24 -1.53 9.85
C VAL A 92 9.70 -1.45 10.32
N GLY A 93 10.18 -0.24 10.62
CA GLY A 93 11.53 -0.04 11.17
C GLY A 93 11.67 -0.60 12.60
N ARG A 94 12.85 -1.14 12.93
CA ARG A 94 13.17 -1.75 14.26
C ARG A 94 13.05 -0.80 15.46
N HIS A 95 12.84 0.50 15.27
CA HIS A 95 13.01 1.52 16.30
C HIS A 95 11.72 1.97 17.01
N ARG A 96 10.61 1.23 16.86
CA ARG A 96 9.36 1.63 17.54
C ARG A 96 8.71 0.45 18.24
N GLU A 97 9.13 0.19 19.46
CA GLU A 97 8.40 -0.67 20.42
C GLU A 97 6.95 -0.21 20.65
N GLU A 98 6.66 1.07 20.36
CA GLU A 98 5.35 1.69 20.48
C GLU A 98 4.43 1.46 19.25
N PHE A 99 4.94 0.84 18.17
CA PHE A 99 4.15 0.63 16.97
C PHE A 99 3.09 -0.45 17.19
N ARG A 100 1.83 0.01 17.27
CA ARG A 100 0.68 -0.85 17.56
C ARG A 100 0.12 -1.46 16.28
N PHE A 101 0.82 -2.46 15.75
CA PHE A 101 0.43 -3.20 14.56
C PHE A 101 -0.96 -3.87 14.72
N ASP A 102 -1.25 -4.33 15.94
CA ASP A 102 -2.54 -4.89 16.32
C ASP A 102 -3.72 -3.94 16.02
N ARG A 103 -3.55 -2.64 16.24
CA ARG A 103 -4.60 -1.64 15.94
C ARG A 103 -4.82 -1.44 14.45
N LEU A 104 -3.76 -1.48 13.65
CA LEU A 104 -3.88 -1.34 12.20
C LEU A 104 -4.60 -2.55 11.59
N LEU A 105 -4.26 -3.75 12.04
CA LEU A 105 -4.92 -4.98 11.58
C LEU A 105 -6.40 -5.03 11.98
N GLN A 106 -6.76 -4.56 13.19
CA GLN A 106 -8.16 -4.49 13.62
C GLN A 106 -9.04 -3.69 12.67
N THR A 107 -8.49 -2.67 12.00
CA THR A 107 -9.26 -1.88 11.02
C THR A 107 -9.58 -2.63 9.75
N LEU A 108 -8.81 -3.67 9.42
CA LEU A 108 -9.04 -4.53 8.27
C LEU A 108 -9.92 -5.74 8.61
N THR A 109 -9.71 -6.32 9.79
CA THR A 109 -10.33 -7.58 10.17
C THR A 109 -11.54 -7.42 11.11
N GLY A 110 -11.65 -6.29 11.80
CA GLY A 110 -12.74 -6.00 12.75
C GLY A 110 -12.75 -6.78 14.07
N PRO A 111 -11.94 -7.83 14.32
CA PRO A 111 -12.03 -8.60 15.55
C PRO A 111 -11.41 -7.91 16.76
N ALA A 112 -11.84 -8.34 17.96
CA ALA A 112 -11.24 -7.91 19.21
C ALA A 112 -9.78 -8.40 19.34
N LYS A 113 -8.95 -7.64 20.09
CA LYS A 113 -7.50 -7.91 20.25
C LYS A 113 -7.16 -9.37 20.59
N ARG A 114 -7.96 -10.03 21.43
CA ARG A 114 -7.73 -11.44 21.81
C ARG A 114 -7.91 -12.40 20.63
N GLN A 115 -8.88 -12.12 19.76
CA GLN A 115 -9.09 -12.91 18.55
C GLN A 115 -7.94 -12.73 17.58
N LEU A 116 -7.43 -11.51 17.41
CA LEU A 116 -6.26 -11.23 16.55
C LEU A 116 -5.00 -11.96 16.99
N ILE A 117 -4.73 -12.04 18.29
CA ILE A 117 -3.59 -12.78 18.82
C ILE A 117 -3.75 -14.28 18.54
N ALA A 118 -4.91 -14.84 18.83
CA ALA A 118 -5.20 -16.24 18.56
C ALA A 118 -5.16 -16.56 17.05
N GLU A 119 -5.63 -15.66 16.21
CA GLU A 119 -5.59 -15.77 14.74
C GLU A 119 -4.15 -15.64 14.21
N ALA A 120 -3.32 -14.79 14.81
CA ALA A 120 -1.91 -14.67 14.48
C ALA A 120 -1.14 -15.96 14.80
N GLU A 121 -1.39 -16.54 15.97
CA GLU A 121 -0.81 -17.82 16.41
C GLU A 121 -1.30 -18.99 15.54
N ALA A 122 -2.51 -18.91 15.01
CA ALA A 122 -3.09 -19.89 14.09
C ALA A 122 -2.79 -19.62 12.60
N GLY A 123 -1.96 -18.62 12.28
CA GLY A 123 -1.61 -18.27 10.90
C GLY A 123 -2.65 -17.40 10.18
N PHE A 124 -3.39 -16.57 10.91
CA PHE A 124 -4.41 -15.66 10.37
C PHE A 124 -5.50 -16.32 9.51
N PRO A 125 -6.29 -17.24 10.07
CA PRO A 125 -7.29 -17.96 9.29
C PRO A 125 -8.49 -17.09 8.86
N ILE A 126 -8.70 -15.92 9.48
CA ILE A 126 -9.85 -15.05 9.26
C ILE A 126 -9.42 -13.68 8.72
N LEU A 127 -8.80 -13.68 7.56
CA LEU A 127 -8.66 -12.48 6.76
C LEU A 127 -9.88 -12.35 5.82
N PRO A 128 -10.22 -11.14 5.37
CA PRO A 128 -11.17 -10.98 4.29
C PRO A 128 -10.83 -11.90 3.14
N SER A 129 -11.84 -12.46 2.48
CA SER A 129 -11.64 -13.41 1.38
C SER A 129 -10.65 -12.85 0.35
N GLY A 130 -9.61 -13.62 0.04
CA GLY A 130 -8.53 -13.21 -0.86
C GLY A 130 -7.32 -12.53 -0.20
N CYS A 131 -7.29 -12.37 1.13
CA CYS A 131 -6.12 -11.86 1.83
C CYS A 131 -5.26 -12.99 2.40
N LEU A 132 -3.94 -12.87 2.24
CA LEU A 132 -2.92 -13.71 2.88
C LEU A 132 -1.94 -12.80 3.62
N MET A 133 -1.57 -13.16 4.85
CA MET A 133 -0.58 -12.43 5.62
C MET A 133 0.58 -13.35 5.98
N GLN A 134 1.80 -12.86 5.79
CA GLN A 134 3.04 -13.55 6.15
C GLN A 134 3.96 -12.55 6.88
N PHE A 135 4.64 -13.00 7.94
CA PHE A 135 5.60 -12.24 8.73
C PHE A 135 7.01 -12.77 8.55
#